data_dedaaeee14fa2a58d61b14864f8610bf
#
_entry.id   dedaaeee14fa2a58d61b14864f8610bf
#
_cell.length_a   1.000
_cell.length_b   1.000
_cell.length_c   1.000
_cell.angle_alpha   90.00
_cell.angle_beta   90.00
_cell.angle_gamma   90.00
#
_symmetry.space_group_name_H-M   'P 1'
#
loop_
_entity.id
_entity.type
_entity.pdbx_description
1 polymer ?
#
loop_
_entity_poly.entity_id
_entity_poly.type
_entity_poly.pdbx_seq_one_letter_code
_entity_poly.pdbx_strand_id
1 'polypeptide(L)'
;DFAGMNFFDGQGILVRGDAFDAETSGNSASALQGAMICVGIGTTTEGNMVDWFDSRGISFTSVPVADAAEATAKFIDGSCDAFTGDMSAMVAKKWQLDGDGSMDGVSIWIASELMSKEPLGAATRDMDSDFKDVVAWVWYGMVTAEEMGVTAANAAEMATASCDGSNPGMCRLLTENLGLGTTDNPLAGTWMQAVLAASGNYGEAYDDAFCDGTYDGVSGSAAMNDCLISRVGTLNALVSEGGIQYAPAMR
;
A
#
# COMPACT_ATOMS: atom_id res chain seq x y z
N ASP A 1 -5.91 13.00 14.02
CA ASP A 1 -6.99 12.07 13.66
C ASP A 1 -6.69 11.30 12.39
N PHE A 2 -7.07 10.01 12.33
CA PHE A 2 -6.94 9.22 11.11
C PHE A 2 -8.25 9.20 10.32
N ALA A 3 -8.14 9.40 9.01
CA ALA A 3 -9.27 9.47 8.07
C ALA A 3 -9.60 8.10 7.41
N GLY A 4 -9.34 7.01 8.09
CA GLY A 4 -9.54 5.65 7.60
C GLY A 4 -8.24 5.01 7.10
N MET A 5 -8.28 3.68 6.89
CA MET A 5 -7.12 2.89 6.45
C MET A 5 -7.23 2.62 4.96
N ASN A 6 -6.34 3.21 4.19
CA ASN A 6 -6.37 3.17 2.73
C ASN A 6 -5.33 2.23 2.10
N PHE A 7 -4.38 1.72 2.87
CA PHE A 7 -3.41 0.73 2.43
C PHE A 7 -3.06 -0.21 3.59
N PHE A 8 -3.01 -1.51 3.34
CA PHE A 8 -2.67 -2.54 4.32
C PHE A 8 -1.28 -3.08 4.01
N ASP A 9 -0.32 -2.67 4.82
CA ASP A 9 1.07 -3.09 4.78
C ASP A 9 1.39 -4.04 5.94
N GLY A 10 2.63 -4.40 6.07
CA GLY A 10 3.21 -5.16 7.17
C GLY A 10 4.72 -5.05 7.14
N GLN A 11 5.37 -5.46 8.20
CA GLN A 11 6.82 -5.51 8.24
C GLN A 11 7.34 -6.69 7.41
N GLY A 12 8.19 -6.39 6.43
CA GLY A 12 8.89 -7.34 5.58
C GLY A 12 10.38 -7.42 5.91
N ILE A 13 11.07 -8.33 5.25
CA ILE A 13 12.53 -8.49 5.36
C ILE A 13 13.13 -8.78 4.01
N LEU A 14 14.11 -7.95 3.62
CA LEU A 14 14.93 -8.08 2.41
C LEU A 14 16.21 -8.81 2.79
N VAL A 15 16.61 -9.80 2.01
CA VAL A 15 17.68 -10.75 2.34
C VAL A 15 18.72 -10.83 1.22
N ARG A 16 19.98 -10.92 1.59
CA ARG A 16 21.10 -11.18 0.67
C ARG A 16 21.17 -12.66 0.30
N GLY A 17 21.19 -12.97 -0.98
CA GLY A 17 21.22 -14.35 -1.48
C GLY A 17 22.58 -15.03 -1.34
N ASP A 18 23.65 -14.29 -1.16
CA ASP A 18 25.00 -14.86 -0.87
C ASP A 18 25.15 -15.30 0.59
N ALA A 19 24.37 -14.76 1.52
CA ALA A 19 24.31 -15.18 2.91
C ALA A 19 23.23 -16.27 3.14
N PHE A 20 22.04 -16.07 2.56
CA PHE A 20 20.92 -16.98 2.65
C PHE A 20 20.27 -17.12 1.27
N ASP A 21 20.51 -18.25 0.61
CA ASP A 21 19.98 -18.50 -0.73
C ASP A 21 18.47 -18.68 -0.73
N ALA A 22 17.78 -18.03 -1.68
CA ALA A 22 16.32 -17.98 -1.75
C ALA A 22 15.67 -19.37 -1.93
N GLU A 23 16.24 -20.23 -2.77
CA GLU A 23 15.70 -21.55 -3.05
C GLU A 23 15.80 -22.48 -1.85
N THR A 24 16.99 -22.53 -1.23
CA THR A 24 17.22 -23.36 -0.03
C THR A 24 16.49 -22.85 1.19
N SER A 25 16.25 -21.54 1.29
CA SER A 25 15.47 -20.90 2.34
C SER A 25 13.96 -21.01 2.11
N GLY A 26 13.51 -21.41 0.92
CA GLY A 26 12.10 -21.42 0.54
C GLY A 26 11.45 -20.04 0.56
N ASN A 27 12.22 -18.98 0.36
CA ASN A 27 11.82 -17.58 0.54
C ASN A 27 11.19 -17.29 1.93
N SER A 28 11.64 -17.98 2.97
CA SER A 28 11.08 -17.86 4.32
C SER A 28 12.06 -17.21 5.30
N ALA A 29 11.60 -16.22 6.05
CA ALA A 29 12.34 -15.62 7.16
C ALA A 29 12.67 -16.64 8.26
N SER A 30 11.94 -17.76 8.34
CA SER A 30 12.21 -18.84 9.29
C SER A 30 13.56 -19.55 9.04
N ALA A 31 14.15 -19.38 7.86
CA ALA A 31 15.45 -19.91 7.52
C ALA A 31 16.65 -19.02 7.95
N LEU A 32 16.40 -17.84 8.51
CA LEU A 32 17.41 -16.82 8.82
C LEU A 32 18.10 -17.06 10.18
N GLN A 33 18.35 -18.30 10.53
CA GLN A 33 19.06 -18.67 11.76
C GLN A 33 20.48 -18.10 11.78
N GLY A 34 20.79 -17.25 12.76
CA GLY A 34 22.11 -16.63 12.93
C GLY A 34 22.34 -15.38 12.07
N ALA A 35 21.35 -14.91 11.31
CA ALA A 35 21.48 -13.74 10.44
C ALA A 35 21.78 -12.46 11.22
N MET A 36 22.58 -11.58 10.62
CA MET A 36 22.77 -10.18 11.01
C MET A 36 21.70 -9.32 10.32
N ILE A 37 20.78 -8.73 11.08
CA ILE A 37 19.63 -8.03 10.52
C ILE A 37 19.68 -6.54 10.87
N CYS A 38 19.81 -5.70 9.83
CA CYS A 38 19.72 -4.25 9.96
C CYS A 38 18.29 -3.81 10.26
N VAL A 39 18.11 -2.97 11.30
CA VAL A 39 16.81 -2.45 11.74
C VAL A 39 16.96 -1.06 12.33
N GLY A 40 15.97 -0.18 12.12
CA GLY A 40 15.94 1.16 12.72
C GLY A 40 15.90 1.11 14.25
N ILE A 41 16.84 1.77 14.90
CA ILE A 41 16.94 1.78 16.37
C ILE A 41 15.71 2.42 17.03
N GLY A 42 15.18 1.78 18.08
CA GLY A 42 14.09 2.32 18.90
C GLY A 42 12.74 2.38 18.19
N THR A 43 12.57 1.64 17.08
CA THR A 43 11.32 1.59 16.32
C THR A 43 10.43 0.42 16.75
N THR A 44 9.16 0.48 16.40
CA THR A 44 8.24 -0.66 16.52
C THR A 44 8.70 -1.84 15.66
N THR A 45 9.34 -1.56 14.54
CA THR A 45 9.95 -2.55 13.63
C THR A 45 11.00 -3.40 14.36
N GLU A 46 11.85 -2.78 15.21
CA GLU A 46 12.84 -3.49 16.02
C GLU A 46 12.15 -4.45 17.01
N GLY A 47 11.12 -3.97 17.72
CA GLY A 47 10.34 -4.79 18.65
C GLY A 47 9.64 -5.96 17.95
N ASN A 48 8.95 -5.71 16.85
CA ASN A 48 8.26 -6.75 16.08
C ASN A 48 9.24 -7.83 15.56
N MET A 49 10.42 -7.43 15.08
CA MET A 49 11.46 -8.35 14.65
C MET A 49 11.88 -9.29 15.79
N VAL A 50 12.19 -8.72 16.95
CA VAL A 50 12.58 -9.51 18.14
C VAL A 50 11.48 -10.51 18.51
N ASP A 51 10.25 -10.04 18.66
CA ASP A 51 9.11 -10.88 19.01
C ASP A 51 8.86 -12.01 18.00
N TRP A 52 9.00 -11.69 16.69
CA TRP A 52 8.75 -12.65 15.62
C TRP A 52 9.78 -13.79 15.61
N PHE A 53 11.07 -13.47 15.74
CA PHE A 53 12.17 -14.45 15.75
C PHE A 53 12.21 -15.24 17.05
N ASP A 54 12.09 -14.57 18.20
CA ASP A 54 12.15 -15.21 19.53
C ASP A 54 10.98 -16.19 19.73
N SER A 55 9.77 -15.82 19.30
CA SER A 55 8.59 -16.71 19.39
C SER A 55 8.74 -18.01 18.59
N ARG A 56 9.66 -18.04 17.64
CA ARG A 56 9.97 -19.19 16.77
C ARG A 56 11.28 -19.89 17.15
N GLY A 57 11.99 -19.39 18.16
CA GLY A 57 13.26 -19.94 18.61
C GLY A 57 14.40 -19.79 17.58
N ILE A 58 14.32 -18.76 16.72
CA ILE A 58 15.31 -18.46 15.68
C ILE A 58 16.25 -17.40 16.24
N SER A 59 17.54 -17.74 16.42
CA SER A 59 18.52 -16.77 16.86
C SER A 59 18.94 -15.86 15.69
N PHE A 60 19.20 -14.60 15.99
CA PHE A 60 19.71 -13.59 15.05
C PHE A 60 20.56 -12.57 15.80
N THR A 61 21.22 -11.68 15.06
CA THR A 61 21.94 -10.53 15.60
C THR A 61 21.31 -9.26 15.07
N SER A 62 20.70 -8.45 15.95
CA SER A 62 20.21 -7.12 15.60
C SER A 62 21.39 -6.19 15.31
N VAL A 63 21.35 -5.50 14.18
CA VAL A 63 22.30 -4.44 13.79
C VAL A 63 21.52 -3.12 13.74
N PRO A 64 21.46 -2.36 14.85
CA PRO A 64 20.73 -1.10 14.90
C PRO A 64 21.35 -0.07 13.97
N VAL A 65 20.51 0.67 13.26
CA VAL A 65 20.88 1.76 12.35
C VAL A 65 20.07 3.02 12.63
N ALA A 66 20.63 4.18 12.32
CA ALA A 66 19.97 5.45 12.56
C ALA A 66 18.85 5.73 11.53
N ASP A 67 19.04 5.30 10.29
CA ASP A 67 18.11 5.54 9.20
C ASP A 67 18.23 4.50 8.07
N ALA A 68 17.35 4.61 7.07
CA ALA A 68 17.32 3.72 5.92
C ALA A 68 18.57 3.85 5.01
N ALA A 69 19.25 4.97 5.01
CA ALA A 69 20.47 5.16 4.23
C ALA A 69 21.62 4.36 4.84
N GLU A 70 21.79 4.40 6.15
CA GLU A 70 22.78 3.58 6.87
C GLU A 70 22.46 2.09 6.71
N ALA A 71 21.18 1.69 6.85
CA ALA A 71 20.77 0.30 6.62
C ALA A 71 21.12 -0.17 5.22
N THR A 72 20.84 0.64 4.19
CA THR A 72 21.15 0.34 2.80
C THR A 72 22.66 0.17 2.59
N ALA A 73 23.49 1.07 3.14
CA ALA A 73 24.93 0.97 3.01
C ALA A 73 25.49 -0.31 3.64
N LYS A 74 25.04 -0.66 4.86
CA LYS A 74 25.44 -1.90 5.56
C LYS A 74 24.94 -3.17 4.86
N PHE A 75 23.76 -3.10 4.22
CA PHE A 75 23.23 -4.20 3.44
C PHE A 75 24.05 -4.43 2.16
N ILE A 76 24.45 -3.35 1.47
CA ILE A 76 25.30 -3.43 0.27
C ILE A 76 26.70 -3.98 0.59
N ASP A 77 27.33 -3.51 1.66
CA ASP A 77 28.70 -3.91 2.01
C ASP A 77 28.79 -5.27 2.74
N GLY A 78 27.65 -5.89 3.05
CA GLY A 78 27.57 -7.19 3.72
C GLY A 78 27.76 -7.15 5.24
N SER A 79 27.69 -5.95 5.87
CA SER A 79 27.63 -5.83 7.33
C SER A 79 26.28 -6.26 7.91
N CYS A 80 25.25 -6.41 7.06
CA CYS A 80 23.97 -7.04 7.37
C CYS A 80 23.65 -8.07 6.29
N ASP A 81 23.18 -9.24 6.72
CA ASP A 81 22.67 -10.30 5.84
C ASP A 81 21.23 -10.00 5.38
N ALA A 82 20.50 -9.23 6.19
CA ALA A 82 19.12 -8.84 5.92
C ALA A 82 18.85 -7.41 6.41
N PHE A 83 17.79 -6.82 5.85
CA PHE A 83 17.29 -5.50 6.22
C PHE A 83 15.77 -5.58 6.39
N THR A 84 15.23 -5.10 7.50
CA THR A 84 13.79 -5.14 7.78
C THR A 84 13.19 -3.75 7.89
N GLY A 85 11.97 -3.62 7.39
CA GLY A 85 11.14 -2.41 7.38
C GLY A 85 9.77 -2.74 6.81
N ASP A 86 8.97 -1.72 6.49
CA ASP A 86 7.67 -1.93 5.84
C ASP A 86 7.84 -2.71 4.54
N MET A 87 6.96 -3.66 4.27
CA MET A 87 7.04 -4.52 3.08
C MET A 87 7.07 -3.68 1.80
N SER A 88 6.24 -2.66 1.70
CA SER A 88 6.23 -1.73 0.57
C SER A 88 7.59 -1.03 0.37
N ALA A 89 8.23 -0.62 1.47
CA ALA A 89 9.58 -0.03 1.44
C ALA A 89 10.64 -1.06 1.04
N MET A 90 10.54 -2.31 1.50
CA MET A 90 11.47 -3.40 1.12
C MET A 90 11.35 -3.75 -0.35
N VAL A 91 10.14 -3.77 -0.91
CA VAL A 91 9.91 -3.99 -2.33
C VAL A 91 10.52 -2.87 -3.17
N ALA A 92 10.26 -1.62 -2.81
CA ALA A 92 10.86 -0.45 -3.49
C ALA A 92 12.39 -0.46 -3.40
N LYS A 93 12.94 -0.84 -2.24
CA LYS A 93 14.39 -0.96 -2.02
C LYS A 93 15.00 -2.07 -2.89
N LYS A 94 14.34 -3.24 -2.94
CA LYS A 94 14.77 -4.33 -3.82
C LYS A 94 14.82 -3.87 -5.28
N TRP A 95 13.74 -3.26 -5.76
CA TRP A 95 13.67 -2.74 -7.13
C TRP A 95 14.79 -1.75 -7.43
N GLN A 96 15.07 -0.83 -6.49
CA GLN A 96 16.17 0.14 -6.63
C GLN A 96 17.53 -0.57 -6.74
N LEU A 97 17.83 -1.49 -5.81
CA LEU A 97 19.13 -2.17 -5.73
C LEU A 97 19.37 -3.13 -6.90
N ASP A 98 18.31 -3.78 -7.40
CA ASP A 98 18.39 -4.61 -8.62
C ASP A 98 18.69 -3.75 -9.87
N GLY A 99 18.20 -2.50 -9.90
CA GLY A 99 18.32 -1.62 -11.05
C GLY A 99 19.57 -0.76 -11.09
N ASP A 100 20.17 -0.41 -9.93
CA ASP A 100 21.31 0.52 -9.86
C ASP A 100 22.69 -0.16 -9.88
N GLY A 101 22.73 -1.50 -9.86
CA GLY A 101 23.95 -2.28 -9.88
C GLY A 101 24.71 -2.31 -8.55
N SER A 102 24.18 -1.74 -7.48
CA SER A 102 24.85 -1.71 -6.16
C SER A 102 25.08 -3.10 -5.57
N MET A 103 24.25 -4.08 -5.97
CA MET A 103 24.32 -5.47 -5.55
C MET A 103 24.96 -6.38 -6.63
N ASP A 104 25.86 -5.85 -7.44
CA ASP A 104 26.42 -6.56 -8.59
C ASP A 104 26.96 -7.95 -8.22
N GLY A 105 26.40 -8.98 -8.83
CA GLY A 105 26.70 -10.39 -8.57
C GLY A 105 26.07 -10.98 -7.31
N VAL A 106 25.29 -10.22 -6.52
CA VAL A 106 24.55 -10.71 -5.35
C VAL A 106 23.06 -10.65 -5.62
N SER A 107 22.39 -11.80 -5.64
CA SER A 107 20.93 -11.84 -5.68
C SER A 107 20.33 -11.34 -4.36
N ILE A 108 19.18 -10.69 -4.42
CA ILE A 108 18.42 -10.28 -3.24
C ILE A 108 16.97 -10.74 -3.35
N TRP A 109 16.38 -11.09 -2.24
CA TRP A 109 15.00 -11.60 -2.19
C TRP A 109 14.25 -11.08 -0.96
N ILE A 110 12.95 -11.14 -0.99
CA ILE A 110 12.08 -10.73 0.12
C ILE A 110 11.41 -11.97 0.69
N ALA A 111 11.43 -12.10 2.02
CA ALA A 111 10.74 -13.19 2.69
C ALA A 111 9.22 -13.09 2.53
N SER A 112 8.57 -14.24 2.42
CA SER A 112 7.13 -14.34 2.17
C SER A 112 6.26 -13.95 3.36
N GLU A 113 6.82 -13.96 4.57
CA GLU A 113 6.09 -13.66 5.79
C GLU A 113 6.03 -12.16 6.07
N LEU A 114 4.88 -11.70 6.59
CA LEU A 114 4.75 -10.42 7.26
C LEU A 114 4.93 -10.61 8.77
N MET A 115 5.81 -9.80 9.37
CA MET A 115 6.12 -9.87 10.80
C MET A 115 5.15 -9.07 11.65
N SER A 116 4.41 -8.13 11.04
CA SER A 116 3.41 -7.28 11.71
C SER A 116 2.22 -6.99 10.80
N LYS A 117 1.27 -6.23 11.33
CA LYS A 117 0.16 -5.63 10.57
C LYS A 117 0.30 -4.12 10.68
N GLU A 118 0.49 -3.47 9.54
CA GLU A 118 0.74 -2.04 9.44
C GLU A 118 -0.35 -1.38 8.56
N PRO A 119 -1.57 -1.17 9.11
CA PRO A 119 -2.61 -0.46 8.38
C PRO A 119 -2.23 1.02 8.26
N LEU A 120 -2.10 1.53 7.05
CA LEU A 120 -1.75 2.91 6.76
C LEU A 120 -3.01 3.72 6.45
N GLY A 121 -3.04 4.96 6.93
CA GLY A 121 -4.15 5.87 6.72
C GLY A 121 -3.72 7.32 6.73
N ALA A 122 -4.45 8.18 6.01
CA ALA A 122 -4.20 9.61 6.02
C ALA A 122 -4.47 10.18 7.41
N ALA A 123 -3.52 10.96 7.94
CA ALA A 123 -3.66 11.67 9.20
C ALA A 123 -4.03 13.14 8.94
N THR A 124 -5.00 13.63 9.68
CA THR A 124 -5.42 15.03 9.69
C THR A 124 -5.19 15.64 11.07
N ARG A 125 -5.25 16.98 11.17
CA ARG A 125 -5.18 17.68 12.44
C ARG A 125 -6.32 17.27 13.37
N ASP A 126 -6.09 17.23 14.65
CA ASP A 126 -7.15 17.06 15.65
C ASP A 126 -8.17 18.20 15.60
N MET A 127 -9.41 17.90 15.98
CA MET A 127 -10.53 18.86 16.10
C MET A 127 -10.91 19.54 14.76
N ASP A 128 -10.60 18.90 13.64
CA ASP A 128 -11.00 19.32 12.30
C ASP A 128 -11.78 18.16 11.61
N SER A 129 -12.93 17.86 12.19
CA SER A 129 -13.79 16.73 11.74
C SER A 129 -14.26 16.91 10.30
N ASP A 130 -14.55 18.15 9.89
CA ASP A 130 -15.05 18.44 8.55
C ASP A 130 -13.98 18.11 7.50
N PHE A 131 -12.72 18.48 7.76
CA PHE A 131 -11.61 18.15 6.86
C PHE A 131 -11.27 16.64 6.90
N LYS A 132 -11.30 16.04 8.10
CA LYS A 132 -11.11 14.59 8.22
C LYS A 132 -12.16 13.81 7.41
N ASP A 133 -13.41 14.22 7.47
CA ASP A 133 -14.49 13.57 6.72
C ASP A 133 -14.29 13.73 5.20
N VAL A 134 -13.87 14.91 4.73
CA VAL A 134 -13.49 15.11 3.32
C VAL A 134 -12.39 14.12 2.90
N VAL A 135 -11.30 14.02 3.68
CA VAL A 135 -10.19 13.11 3.36
C VAL A 135 -10.64 11.64 3.37
N ALA A 136 -11.45 11.22 4.34
CA ALA A 136 -11.99 9.86 4.39
C ALA A 136 -12.89 9.56 3.17
N TRP A 137 -13.77 10.49 2.81
CA TRP A 137 -14.69 10.29 1.70
C TRP A 137 -14.02 10.39 0.33
N VAL A 138 -12.85 11.00 0.19
CA VAL A 138 -12.03 10.89 -1.03
C VAL A 138 -11.68 9.43 -1.28
N TRP A 139 -11.10 8.75 -0.30
CA TRP A 139 -10.76 7.34 -0.44
C TRP A 139 -12.01 6.45 -0.61
N TYR A 140 -13.05 6.62 0.21
CA TYR A 140 -14.31 5.86 0.05
C TYR A 140 -14.92 6.07 -1.34
N GLY A 141 -14.85 7.28 -1.86
CA GLY A 141 -15.35 7.60 -3.20
C GLY A 141 -14.52 6.90 -4.30
N MET A 142 -13.19 6.84 -4.16
CA MET A 142 -12.32 6.14 -5.10
C MET A 142 -12.58 4.62 -5.11
N VAL A 143 -12.77 4.00 -3.93
CA VAL A 143 -13.13 2.58 -3.81
C VAL A 143 -14.51 2.32 -4.43
N THR A 144 -15.51 3.18 -4.12
CA THR A 144 -16.86 3.05 -4.70
C THR A 144 -16.85 3.24 -6.21
N ALA A 145 -16.04 4.16 -6.73
CA ALA A 145 -15.86 4.38 -8.16
C ALA A 145 -15.32 3.12 -8.86
N GLU A 146 -14.31 2.47 -8.27
CA GLU A 146 -13.80 1.21 -8.79
C GLU A 146 -14.86 0.10 -8.78
N GLU A 147 -15.60 -0.07 -7.67
CA GLU A 147 -16.71 -1.04 -7.58
C GLU A 147 -17.80 -0.81 -8.64
N MET A 148 -17.99 0.44 -9.08
CA MET A 148 -18.98 0.83 -10.09
C MET A 148 -18.42 0.93 -11.51
N GLY A 149 -17.12 0.67 -11.73
CA GLY A 149 -16.46 0.80 -13.02
C GLY A 149 -16.36 2.26 -13.50
N VAL A 150 -16.32 3.22 -12.57
CA VAL A 150 -16.08 4.64 -12.89
C VAL A 150 -14.59 4.93 -12.81
N THR A 151 -14.04 5.51 -13.87
CA THR A 151 -12.60 5.78 -14.05
C THR A 151 -12.33 7.26 -14.31
N ALA A 152 -11.07 7.65 -14.30
CA ALA A 152 -10.66 8.99 -14.74
C ALA A 152 -11.21 9.32 -16.13
N ALA A 153 -11.18 8.35 -17.04
CA ALA A 153 -11.57 8.56 -18.44
C ALA A 153 -13.09 8.70 -18.64
N ASN A 154 -13.93 8.01 -17.81
CA ASN A 154 -15.38 7.94 -18.04
C ASN A 154 -16.23 8.72 -17.02
N ALA A 155 -15.66 9.26 -15.95
CA ALA A 155 -16.39 9.88 -14.85
C ALA A 155 -17.38 10.97 -15.29
N ALA A 156 -16.99 11.84 -16.22
CA ALA A 156 -17.84 12.93 -16.72
C ALA A 156 -19.04 12.41 -17.54
N GLU A 157 -18.84 11.37 -18.35
CA GLU A 157 -19.89 10.71 -19.11
C GLU A 157 -20.87 9.99 -18.15
N MET A 158 -20.34 9.22 -17.22
CA MET A 158 -21.11 8.47 -16.24
C MET A 158 -21.93 9.39 -15.31
N ALA A 159 -21.41 10.57 -14.98
CA ALA A 159 -22.16 11.58 -14.21
C ALA A 159 -23.45 12.02 -14.91
N THR A 160 -23.42 12.12 -16.24
CA THR A 160 -24.59 12.50 -17.03
C THR A 160 -25.53 11.31 -17.24
N ALA A 161 -24.98 10.14 -17.56
CA ALA A 161 -25.76 8.94 -17.90
C ALA A 161 -26.49 8.35 -16.70
N SER A 162 -25.90 8.38 -15.49
CA SER A 162 -26.47 7.74 -14.30
C SER A 162 -27.61 8.50 -13.63
N CYS A 163 -27.79 9.78 -13.92
CA CYS A 163 -28.81 10.62 -13.27
C CYS A 163 -30.18 10.58 -13.94
N ASP A 164 -30.42 9.67 -14.84
CA ASP A 164 -31.76 9.37 -15.41
C ASP A 164 -32.62 8.44 -14.51
N GLY A 165 -32.07 8.02 -13.36
CA GLY A 165 -32.72 7.10 -12.42
C GLY A 165 -32.24 5.64 -12.57
N SER A 166 -31.43 5.31 -13.56
CA SER A 166 -30.90 3.95 -13.80
C SER A 166 -29.90 3.52 -12.73
N ASN A 167 -29.05 4.45 -12.25
CA ASN A 167 -28.06 4.18 -11.20
C ASN A 167 -27.97 5.34 -10.19
N PRO A 168 -28.90 5.41 -9.22
CA PRO A 168 -28.92 6.52 -8.26
C PRO A 168 -27.70 6.57 -7.34
N GLY A 169 -27.01 5.45 -7.10
CA GLY A 169 -25.75 5.42 -6.33
C GLY A 169 -24.61 6.13 -7.06
N MET A 170 -24.43 5.82 -8.34
CA MET A 170 -23.44 6.47 -9.19
C MET A 170 -23.76 7.96 -9.40
N CYS A 171 -25.02 8.31 -9.60
CA CYS A 171 -25.43 9.71 -9.70
C CYS A 171 -25.05 10.48 -8.44
N ARG A 172 -25.35 9.99 -7.25
CA ARG A 172 -24.93 10.62 -6.00
C ARG A 172 -23.41 10.75 -5.87
N LEU A 173 -22.66 9.68 -6.15
CA LEU A 173 -21.21 9.68 -6.11
C LEU A 173 -20.63 10.82 -6.96
N LEU A 174 -21.19 11.04 -8.14
CA LEU A 174 -20.60 11.94 -9.14
C LEU A 174 -21.19 13.36 -9.14
N THR A 175 -22.34 13.60 -8.50
CA THR A 175 -23.05 14.90 -8.61
C THR A 175 -23.50 15.51 -7.29
N GLU A 176 -23.31 14.83 -6.15
CA GLU A 176 -23.71 15.35 -4.85
C GLU A 176 -22.49 15.57 -3.93
N ASN A 177 -22.55 16.58 -3.08
CA ASN A 177 -21.48 16.85 -2.12
C ASN A 177 -21.54 15.99 -0.84
N LEU A 178 -22.58 15.18 -0.66
CA LEU A 178 -22.79 14.29 0.49
C LEU A 178 -22.76 15.00 1.86
N GLY A 179 -23.02 16.31 1.89
CA GLY A 179 -22.91 17.13 3.10
C GLY A 179 -21.48 17.46 3.53
N LEU A 180 -20.48 17.19 2.67
CA LEU A 180 -19.07 17.43 2.95
C LEU A 180 -18.68 18.90 2.82
N GLY A 181 -17.66 19.28 3.57
CA GLY A 181 -17.21 20.66 3.77
C GLY A 181 -17.94 21.32 4.94
N THR A 182 -17.81 22.63 5.08
CA THR A 182 -18.48 23.40 6.11
C THR A 182 -19.75 24.06 5.58
N THR A 183 -20.62 24.54 6.47
CA THR A 183 -21.82 25.31 6.07
C THR A 183 -21.48 26.52 5.22
N ASP A 184 -20.36 27.20 5.54
CA ASP A 184 -19.91 28.40 4.83
C ASP A 184 -19.10 28.07 3.58
N ASN A 185 -18.54 26.86 3.49
CA ASN A 185 -17.72 26.40 2.37
C ASN A 185 -18.00 24.91 2.07
N PRO A 186 -19.18 24.57 1.55
CA PRO A 186 -19.49 23.20 1.16
C PRO A 186 -18.66 22.79 -0.06
N LEU A 187 -18.35 21.50 -0.19
CA LEU A 187 -17.77 20.98 -1.43
C LEU A 187 -18.74 21.15 -2.61
N ALA A 188 -18.19 21.32 -3.80
CA ALA A 188 -18.98 21.29 -5.02
C ALA A 188 -19.63 19.91 -5.22
N GLY A 189 -20.82 19.82 -5.80
CA GLY A 189 -21.46 18.53 -6.10
C GLY A 189 -20.62 17.64 -7.04
N THR A 190 -19.72 18.24 -7.83
CA THR A 190 -18.82 17.55 -8.77
C THR A 190 -17.45 17.22 -8.16
N TRP A 191 -17.29 17.32 -6.84
CA TRP A 191 -16.00 17.12 -6.18
C TRP A 191 -15.35 15.76 -6.50
N MET A 192 -16.17 14.69 -6.54
CA MET A 192 -15.65 13.36 -6.83
C MET A 192 -15.22 13.21 -8.28
N GLN A 193 -15.87 13.89 -9.24
CA GLN A 193 -15.37 13.93 -10.62
C GLN A 193 -13.98 14.59 -10.70
N ALA A 194 -13.72 15.62 -9.89
CA ALA A 194 -12.40 16.25 -9.84
C ALA A 194 -11.33 15.33 -9.23
N VAL A 195 -11.69 14.55 -8.19
CA VAL A 195 -10.80 13.53 -7.60
C VAL A 195 -10.46 12.47 -8.65
N LEU A 196 -11.47 11.91 -9.30
CA LEU A 196 -11.26 10.86 -10.31
C LEU A 196 -10.45 11.36 -11.52
N ALA A 197 -10.68 12.60 -11.97
CA ALA A 197 -9.89 13.20 -13.03
C ALA A 197 -8.41 13.39 -12.65
N ALA A 198 -8.11 13.58 -11.37
CA ALA A 198 -6.76 13.81 -10.88
C ALA A 198 -5.99 12.54 -10.55
N SER A 199 -6.67 11.51 -10.06
CA SER A 199 -6.04 10.31 -9.46
C SER A 199 -6.65 8.99 -9.93
N GLY A 200 -7.71 9.02 -10.73
CA GLY A 200 -8.47 7.82 -11.06
C GLY A 200 -9.26 7.25 -9.88
N ASN A 201 -9.83 6.07 -10.07
CA ASN A 201 -10.41 5.29 -8.98
C ASN A 201 -9.31 4.61 -8.15
N TYR A 202 -9.65 3.86 -7.11
CA TYR A 202 -8.63 3.26 -6.23
C TYR A 202 -7.74 2.26 -6.98
N GLY A 203 -8.28 1.51 -7.94
CA GLY A 203 -7.51 0.58 -8.77
C GLY A 203 -6.52 1.30 -9.69
N GLU A 204 -6.95 2.38 -10.36
CA GLU A 204 -6.06 3.19 -11.21
C GLU A 204 -4.93 3.80 -10.37
N ALA A 205 -5.24 4.37 -9.20
CA ALA A 205 -4.23 4.94 -8.30
C ALA A 205 -3.25 3.89 -7.74
N TYR A 206 -3.73 2.67 -7.50
CA TYR A 206 -2.88 1.55 -7.08
C TYR A 206 -1.94 1.11 -8.20
N ASP A 207 -2.46 0.99 -9.41
CA ASP A 207 -1.68 0.62 -10.59
C ASP A 207 -0.58 1.64 -10.90
N ASP A 208 -0.91 2.92 -10.88
CA ASP A 208 0.06 4.01 -11.04
C ASP A 208 1.16 4.00 -9.98
N ALA A 209 0.84 3.59 -8.76
CA ALA A 209 1.80 3.60 -7.65
C ALA A 209 2.70 2.35 -7.61
N PHE A 210 2.19 1.19 -7.99
CA PHE A 210 2.84 -0.11 -7.73
C PHE A 210 3.00 -0.99 -8.96
N CYS A 211 2.39 -0.67 -10.10
CA CYS A 211 2.40 -1.50 -11.30
C CYS A 211 2.89 -0.70 -12.54
N ASP A 212 2.48 -1.08 -13.75
CA ASP A 212 2.96 -0.45 -14.97
C ASP A 212 2.14 0.77 -15.46
N GLY A 213 1.08 1.13 -14.76
CA GLY A 213 0.23 2.28 -15.11
C GLY A 213 -0.67 2.06 -16.32
N THR A 214 -0.91 0.81 -16.73
CA THR A 214 -1.73 0.48 -17.91
C THR A 214 -3.12 -0.05 -17.60
N TYR A 215 -3.48 -0.16 -16.33
CA TYR A 215 -4.78 -0.68 -15.88
C TYR A 215 -5.94 0.20 -16.35
N ASP A 216 -6.99 -0.43 -16.89
CA ASP A 216 -8.15 0.28 -17.42
C ASP A 216 -9.16 0.78 -16.37
N GLY A 217 -8.92 0.47 -15.09
CA GLY A 217 -9.78 0.87 -13.97
C GLY A 217 -11.07 0.08 -13.79
N VAL A 218 -11.36 -0.92 -14.65
CA VAL A 218 -12.64 -1.67 -14.63
C VAL A 218 -12.48 -3.18 -14.66
N SER A 219 -11.30 -3.68 -15.06
CA SER A 219 -11.09 -5.12 -15.28
C SER A 219 -10.76 -5.91 -14.01
N GLY A 220 -10.70 -5.26 -12.86
CA GLY A 220 -10.33 -5.88 -11.57
C GLY A 220 -8.81 -6.03 -11.40
N SER A 221 -8.37 -6.28 -10.17
CA SER A 221 -6.93 -6.29 -9.82
C SER A 221 -6.11 -7.35 -10.54
N ALA A 222 -6.73 -8.41 -11.06
CA ALA A 222 -6.04 -9.43 -11.87
C ALA A 222 -5.56 -8.92 -13.25
N ALA A 223 -6.04 -7.77 -13.71
CA ALA A 223 -5.61 -7.14 -14.96
C ALA A 223 -4.45 -6.15 -14.80
N MET A 224 -3.99 -5.90 -13.57
CA MET A 224 -2.80 -5.10 -13.29
C MET A 224 -1.54 -5.89 -13.66
N ASN A 225 -0.58 -5.23 -14.33
CA ASN A 225 0.61 -5.89 -14.86
C ASN A 225 1.88 -5.33 -14.22
N ASP A 226 2.94 -6.14 -14.21
CA ASP A 226 4.28 -5.78 -13.73
C ASP A 226 4.30 -5.14 -12.33
N CYS A 227 3.40 -5.57 -11.46
CA CYS A 227 3.26 -5.02 -10.13
C CYS A 227 4.43 -5.39 -9.22
N LEU A 228 5.09 -4.41 -8.64
CA LEU A 228 6.06 -4.58 -7.55
C LEU A 228 5.38 -5.16 -6.29
N ILE A 229 4.13 -4.77 -6.05
CA ILE A 229 3.25 -5.33 -5.03
C ILE A 229 1.95 -5.74 -5.71
N SER A 230 1.72 -7.04 -5.87
CA SER A 230 0.46 -7.53 -6.42
C SER A 230 -0.69 -7.21 -5.48
N ARG A 231 -1.80 -6.72 -6.02
CA ARG A 231 -3.04 -6.50 -5.27
C ARG A 231 -3.85 -7.78 -5.12
N VAL A 232 -3.70 -8.70 -6.07
CA VAL A 232 -4.43 -9.99 -6.11
C VAL A 232 -4.10 -10.84 -4.88
N GLY A 233 -5.14 -11.28 -4.16
CA GLY A 233 -5.00 -12.13 -2.99
C GLY A 233 -4.47 -11.42 -1.74
N THR A 234 -4.35 -10.08 -1.76
CA THR A 234 -3.93 -9.28 -0.61
C THR A 234 -5.10 -8.55 0.05
N LEU A 235 -4.84 -7.98 1.23
CA LEU A 235 -5.84 -7.14 1.92
C LEU A 235 -6.18 -5.86 1.13
N ASN A 236 -5.33 -5.44 0.21
CA ASN A 236 -5.54 -4.26 -0.62
C ASN A 236 -6.49 -4.47 -1.81
N ALA A 237 -6.93 -5.69 -2.06
CA ALA A 237 -7.97 -5.99 -3.04
C ALA A 237 -9.36 -5.55 -2.51
N LEU A 238 -10.31 -5.32 -3.43
CA LEU A 238 -11.71 -5.10 -3.07
C LEU A 238 -12.28 -6.31 -2.32
N VAL A 239 -13.31 -6.09 -1.51
CA VAL A 239 -14.05 -7.19 -0.85
C VAL A 239 -14.59 -8.20 -1.86
N SER A 240 -15.06 -7.74 -3.01
CA SER A 240 -15.50 -8.61 -4.12
C SER A 240 -14.40 -9.51 -4.70
N GLU A 241 -13.13 -9.16 -4.47
CA GLU A 241 -11.94 -9.88 -4.92
C GLU A 241 -11.23 -10.63 -3.78
N GLY A 242 -11.83 -10.67 -2.58
CA GLY A 242 -11.30 -11.35 -1.41
C GLY A 242 -10.38 -10.53 -0.52
N GLY A 243 -10.23 -9.23 -0.78
CA GLY A 243 -9.54 -8.27 0.10
C GLY A 243 -10.44 -7.65 1.15
N ILE A 244 -10.03 -6.51 1.69
CA ILE A 244 -10.80 -5.76 2.70
C ILE A 244 -10.96 -4.27 2.36
N GLN A 245 -10.61 -3.84 1.15
CA GLN A 245 -10.95 -2.50 0.69
C GLN A 245 -12.45 -2.41 0.50
N TYR A 246 -13.08 -1.60 1.37
CA TYR A 246 -14.53 -1.49 1.47
C TYR A 246 -14.93 -0.05 1.76
N ALA A 247 -15.91 0.46 1.02
CA ALA A 247 -16.47 1.77 1.24
C ALA A 247 -17.90 1.68 1.79
N PRO A 248 -18.31 2.57 2.73
CA PRO A 248 -19.70 2.67 3.13
C PRO A 248 -20.56 3.17 1.97
N ALA A 249 -21.84 2.79 1.97
CA ALA A 249 -22.76 3.22 0.93
C ALA A 249 -22.86 4.75 0.86
N MET A 250 -22.75 5.32 -0.34
CA MET A 250 -22.98 6.73 -0.62
C MET A 250 -24.47 7.08 -0.46
N ARG A 251 -24.85 7.69 0.67
CA ARG A 251 -26.24 8.03 1.00
C ARG A 251 -26.36 9.44 1.55
#